data_8d81b374a2063c105f1664a89bc33117
#
_entry.id   8d81b374a2063c105f1664a89bc33117
#
_cell.length_a   1.000
_cell.length_b   1.000
_cell.length_c   1.000
_cell.angle_alpha   90.00
_cell.angle_beta   90.00
_cell.angle_gamma   90.00
#
_symmetry.space_group_name_H-M   'P 1'
#
loop_
_entity.id
_entity.type
_entity.pdbx_description
1 polymer ?
#
loop_
_entity_poly.entity_id
_entity_poly.type
_entity_poly.pdbx_seq_one_letter_code
_entity_poly.pdbx_strand_id
1 'polypeptide(L)'
;YGSSATPPVISDSQKTAIADLDHVISSTFYYSSQSASVYYKNTSFQGGTVYGIDSSYLKTMGYLVQSGRGFGQKDYDSYRKVALVDSNAAQNIFGSENPVGKTIEVGSEPYIIVGVITQSEDNMPKINTLSEYEEYSQTIMGSVMIPDATWPIVFKFDQPQNVTVRADSTDNMSSVGKAAEDVLNTGIQNEKSNSNFKYKAEDIMEKVKNLQKLSESTNQQLIWIASISLLVGGIGVMNIMLVSVTERTSEIGLKKAIGARKKVILGQFLTEASVLTSIGGIIGVVFGIIMSKV
;
A
#
# COMPACT_ATOMS: atom_id res chain seq x y z
N TYR A 1 -37.59 -1.80 -6.68
CA TYR A 1 -37.02 -0.44 -6.81
C TYR A 1 -36.36 -0.11 -5.49
N GLY A 2 -35.07 -0.37 -5.36
CA GLY A 2 -34.25 0.09 -4.23
C GLY A 2 -34.03 1.59 -4.41
N SER A 3 -34.55 2.40 -3.49
CA SER A 3 -34.18 3.80 -3.38
C SER A 3 -32.69 3.84 -2.98
N SER A 4 -31.79 4.12 -3.94
CA SER A 4 -30.43 4.48 -3.61
C SER A 4 -30.48 5.81 -2.85
N ALA A 5 -30.25 5.73 -1.55
CA ALA A 5 -30.15 6.93 -0.71
C ALA A 5 -29.00 7.80 -1.27
N THR A 6 -29.31 9.07 -1.51
CA THR A 6 -28.30 10.04 -1.95
C THR A 6 -27.35 10.32 -0.78
N PRO A 7 -26.02 10.25 -0.96
CA PRO A 7 -25.10 10.59 0.10
C PRO A 7 -25.26 12.05 0.52
N PRO A 8 -25.15 12.37 1.81
CA PRO A 8 -25.27 13.73 2.29
C PRO A 8 -24.11 14.59 1.75
N VAL A 9 -24.44 15.80 1.34
CA VAL A 9 -23.45 16.81 0.91
C VAL A 9 -22.75 17.36 2.15
N ILE A 10 -21.41 17.39 2.13
CA ILE A 10 -20.63 18.01 3.22
C ILE A 10 -20.86 19.53 3.17
N SER A 11 -21.43 20.08 4.24
CA SER A 11 -21.71 21.50 4.34
C SER A 11 -20.44 22.33 4.58
N ASP A 12 -20.46 23.60 4.20
CA ASP A 12 -19.34 24.50 4.46
C ASP A 12 -19.05 24.67 5.96
N SER A 13 -20.09 24.57 6.81
CA SER A 13 -19.92 24.55 8.26
C SER A 13 -19.13 23.32 8.75
N GLN A 14 -19.35 22.15 8.16
CA GLN A 14 -18.58 20.93 8.49
C GLN A 14 -17.12 21.04 7.98
N LYS A 15 -16.93 21.61 6.76
CA LYS A 15 -15.58 21.86 6.23
C LYS A 15 -14.79 22.80 7.13
N THR A 16 -15.41 23.88 7.60
CA THR A 16 -14.79 24.81 8.54
C THR A 16 -14.51 24.12 9.89
N ALA A 17 -15.49 23.39 10.44
CA ALA A 17 -15.32 22.69 11.70
C ALA A 17 -14.15 21.67 11.66
N ILE A 18 -13.94 20.98 10.52
CA ILE A 18 -12.80 20.07 10.36
C ILE A 18 -11.48 20.83 10.26
N ALA A 19 -11.46 21.99 9.59
CA ALA A 19 -10.26 22.81 9.48
C ALA A 19 -9.83 23.40 10.83
N ASP A 20 -10.80 23.65 11.72
CA ASP A 20 -10.60 24.23 13.06
C ASP A 20 -10.33 23.18 14.16
N LEU A 21 -10.30 21.89 13.83
CA LEU A 21 -9.96 20.84 14.80
C LEU A 21 -8.52 20.97 15.30
N ASP A 22 -8.30 20.67 16.56
CA ASP A 22 -6.96 20.63 17.14
C ASP A 22 -6.05 19.65 16.37
N HIS A 23 -4.80 20.03 16.21
CA HIS A 23 -3.78 19.24 15.49
C HIS A 23 -4.00 19.06 13.98
N VAL A 24 -4.93 19.80 13.37
CA VAL A 24 -5.13 19.81 11.91
C VAL A 24 -4.28 20.90 11.27
N ILE A 25 -3.43 20.52 10.32
CA ILE A 25 -2.65 21.47 9.50
C ILE A 25 -3.44 21.91 8.27
N SER A 26 -4.13 20.97 7.63
CA SER A 26 -4.94 21.22 6.45
C SER A 26 -5.92 20.08 6.20
N SER A 27 -6.99 20.39 5.50
CA SER A 27 -7.99 19.43 5.04
C SER A 27 -8.33 19.68 3.57
N THR A 28 -8.76 18.64 2.88
CA THR A 28 -9.20 18.70 1.49
C THR A 28 -10.38 17.76 1.26
N PHE A 29 -11.28 18.20 0.38
CA PHE A 29 -12.49 17.49 0.00
C PHE A 29 -12.45 17.23 -1.50
N TYR A 30 -12.55 15.99 -1.90
CA TYR A 30 -12.36 15.61 -3.29
C TYR A 30 -13.22 14.44 -3.70
N TYR A 31 -13.45 14.33 -5.01
CA TYR A 31 -14.06 13.18 -5.63
C TYR A 31 -12.99 12.30 -6.28
N SER A 32 -13.30 11.02 -6.46
CA SER A 32 -12.43 10.09 -7.19
C SER A 32 -13.23 9.11 -8.03
N SER A 33 -12.72 8.76 -9.20
CA SER A 33 -13.27 7.74 -10.08
C SER A 33 -12.17 6.98 -10.79
N GLN A 34 -12.19 5.66 -10.66
CA GLN A 34 -11.29 4.75 -11.40
C GLN A 34 -11.91 4.27 -12.73
N SER A 35 -13.20 4.50 -12.92
CA SER A 35 -13.93 4.07 -14.11
C SER A 35 -14.04 5.14 -15.19
N ALA A 36 -13.38 6.29 -15.00
CA ALA A 36 -13.42 7.38 -15.96
C ALA A 36 -12.62 7.05 -17.21
N SER A 37 -13.25 7.22 -18.37
CA SER A 37 -12.54 7.13 -19.65
C SER A 37 -11.79 8.43 -19.90
N VAL A 38 -10.48 8.35 -20.04
CA VAL A 38 -9.62 9.49 -20.41
C VAL A 38 -8.92 9.18 -21.71
N TYR A 39 -9.00 10.10 -22.68
CA TYR A 39 -8.40 9.93 -23.99
C TYR A 39 -7.56 11.15 -24.39
N TYR A 40 -6.47 10.89 -25.07
CA TYR A 40 -5.74 11.87 -25.84
C TYR A 40 -5.60 11.37 -27.26
N LYS A 41 -6.27 12.02 -28.23
CA LYS A 41 -6.36 11.54 -29.63
C LYS A 41 -6.85 10.08 -29.63
N ASN A 42 -6.01 9.16 -30.07
CA ASN A 42 -6.31 7.73 -30.16
C ASN A 42 -5.74 6.92 -28.97
N THR A 43 -5.12 7.60 -28.00
CA THR A 43 -4.52 6.94 -26.82
C THR A 43 -5.51 6.97 -25.67
N SER A 44 -5.88 5.80 -25.16
CA SER A 44 -6.70 5.65 -23.97
C SER A 44 -5.82 5.53 -22.75
N PHE A 45 -6.11 6.31 -21.71
CA PHE A 45 -5.48 6.19 -20.40
C PHE A 45 -6.19 5.11 -19.59
N GLN A 46 -5.58 3.92 -19.51
CA GLN A 46 -6.15 2.75 -18.84
C GLN A 46 -5.63 2.65 -17.40
N GLY A 47 -6.54 2.33 -16.49
CA GLY A 47 -6.21 2.01 -15.09
C GLY A 47 -5.86 3.21 -14.20
N GLY A 48 -5.87 4.43 -14.73
CA GLY A 48 -5.63 5.64 -13.92
C GLY A 48 -6.88 6.10 -13.17
N THR A 49 -6.69 7.04 -12.25
CA THR A 49 -7.75 7.63 -11.45
C THR A 49 -7.97 9.07 -11.85
N VAL A 50 -9.24 9.47 -11.98
CA VAL A 50 -9.62 10.88 -12.12
C VAL A 50 -10.07 11.40 -10.77
N TYR A 51 -9.52 12.55 -10.37
CA TYR A 51 -9.87 13.25 -9.13
C TYR A 51 -10.55 14.59 -9.44
N GLY A 52 -11.64 14.89 -8.75
CA GLY A 52 -12.23 16.23 -8.69
C GLY A 52 -11.76 16.90 -7.42
N ILE A 53 -10.86 17.88 -7.52
CA ILE A 53 -10.12 18.41 -6.39
C ILE A 53 -10.49 19.84 -6.04
N ASP A 54 -10.50 20.16 -4.75
CA ASP A 54 -10.61 21.52 -4.23
C ASP A 54 -9.25 22.27 -4.30
N SER A 55 -9.24 23.55 -3.94
CA SER A 55 -8.04 24.39 -3.95
C SER A 55 -6.99 23.98 -2.93
N SER A 56 -7.36 23.23 -1.90
CA SER A 56 -6.49 22.79 -0.80
C SER A 56 -5.78 21.45 -1.10
N TYR A 57 -6.27 20.71 -2.10
CA TYR A 57 -5.85 19.34 -2.37
C TYR A 57 -4.34 19.19 -2.59
N LEU A 58 -3.78 19.97 -3.52
CA LEU A 58 -2.36 19.86 -3.86
C LEU A 58 -1.47 20.07 -2.65
N LYS A 59 -1.79 21.08 -1.83
CA LYS A 59 -1.04 21.39 -0.60
C LYS A 59 -1.21 20.30 0.45
N THR A 60 -2.44 19.83 0.67
CA THR A 60 -2.75 18.83 1.70
C THR A 60 -2.12 17.47 1.37
N MET A 61 -2.19 17.07 0.10
CA MET A 61 -1.63 15.81 -0.39
C MET A 61 -0.13 15.89 -0.71
N GLY A 62 0.47 17.08 -0.64
CA GLY A 62 1.90 17.27 -0.88
C GLY A 62 2.32 17.18 -2.34
N TYR A 63 1.45 17.59 -3.25
CA TYR A 63 1.80 17.72 -4.67
C TYR A 63 2.47 19.05 -4.96
N LEU A 64 3.47 19.02 -5.84
CA LEU A 64 4.17 20.19 -6.37
C LEU A 64 3.91 20.30 -7.87
N VAL A 65 3.79 21.53 -8.35
CA VAL A 65 3.68 21.81 -9.78
C VAL A 65 5.07 21.71 -10.40
N GLN A 66 5.26 20.73 -11.29
CA GLN A 66 6.51 20.51 -12.00
C GLN A 66 6.63 21.40 -13.25
N SER A 67 5.54 21.54 -13.98
CA SER A 67 5.48 22.44 -15.16
C SER A 67 4.08 23.03 -15.32
N GLY A 68 3.97 24.20 -15.96
CA GLY A 68 2.71 24.91 -16.11
C GLY A 68 2.27 25.61 -14.82
N ARG A 69 1.00 25.45 -14.44
CA ARG A 69 0.41 26.04 -13.23
C ARG A 69 -0.58 25.09 -12.56
N GLY A 70 -0.82 25.29 -11.27
CA GLY A 70 -1.96 24.70 -10.55
C GLY A 70 -3.29 25.38 -10.93
N PHE A 71 -4.38 24.90 -10.34
CA PHE A 71 -5.68 25.56 -10.47
C PHE A 71 -5.68 26.88 -9.71
N GLY A 72 -6.21 27.91 -10.34
CA GLY A 72 -6.47 29.20 -9.71
C GLY A 72 -7.95 29.35 -9.35
N GLN A 73 -8.28 30.31 -8.49
CA GLN A 73 -9.65 30.56 -8.06
C GLN A 73 -10.63 30.72 -9.24
N LYS A 74 -10.20 31.39 -10.32
CA LYS A 74 -11.01 31.54 -11.53
C LYS A 74 -11.36 30.24 -12.24
N ASP A 75 -10.57 29.17 -12.05
CA ASP A 75 -10.86 27.87 -12.66
C ASP A 75 -12.06 27.22 -11.96
N TYR A 76 -12.23 27.47 -10.67
CA TYR A 76 -13.38 27.02 -9.88
C TYR A 76 -14.61 27.91 -10.12
N ASP A 77 -14.47 29.24 -9.98
CA ASP A 77 -15.58 30.18 -10.05
C ASP A 77 -16.24 30.22 -11.44
N SER A 78 -15.47 30.00 -12.50
CA SER A 78 -15.94 30.04 -13.89
C SER A 78 -16.13 28.65 -14.49
N TYR A 79 -16.09 27.57 -13.68
CA TYR A 79 -16.26 26.18 -14.13
C TYR A 79 -15.38 25.84 -15.35
N ARG A 80 -14.12 26.27 -15.31
CA ARG A 80 -13.21 26.07 -16.43
C ARG A 80 -12.85 24.59 -16.58
N LYS A 81 -12.96 24.09 -17.79
CA LYS A 81 -12.55 22.71 -18.14
C LYS A 81 -11.03 22.65 -18.30
N VAL A 82 -10.33 22.65 -17.18
CA VAL A 82 -8.89 22.53 -17.09
C VAL A 82 -8.51 21.29 -16.31
N ALA A 83 -7.35 20.70 -16.63
CA ALA A 83 -6.86 19.50 -15.99
C ALA A 83 -5.40 19.65 -15.55
N LEU A 84 -5.05 18.92 -14.49
CA LEU A 84 -3.67 18.61 -14.12
C LEU A 84 -3.45 17.12 -14.36
N VAL A 85 -2.24 16.78 -14.73
CA VAL A 85 -1.80 15.38 -14.84
C VAL A 85 -0.59 15.17 -13.95
N ASP A 86 -0.51 14.02 -13.29
CA ASP A 86 0.72 13.68 -12.60
C ASP A 86 1.80 13.19 -13.58
N SER A 87 3.04 13.06 -13.11
CA SER A 87 4.17 12.66 -13.95
C SER A 87 3.95 11.30 -14.63
N ASN A 88 3.27 10.37 -13.96
CA ASN A 88 3.00 9.03 -14.48
C ASN A 88 1.92 9.07 -15.58
N ALA A 89 0.82 9.77 -15.33
CA ALA A 89 -0.21 9.98 -16.35
C ALA A 89 0.35 10.74 -17.56
N ALA A 90 1.19 11.76 -17.33
CA ALA A 90 1.86 12.50 -18.40
C ALA A 90 2.71 11.56 -19.26
N GLN A 91 3.50 10.68 -18.65
CA GLN A 91 4.32 9.70 -19.37
C GLN A 91 3.46 8.68 -20.12
N ASN A 92 2.40 8.17 -19.50
CA ASN A 92 1.54 7.14 -20.08
C ASN A 92 0.69 7.66 -21.26
N ILE A 93 0.21 8.91 -21.18
CA ILE A 93 -0.67 9.51 -22.18
C ILE A 93 0.14 10.17 -23.31
N PHE A 94 1.22 10.87 -23.00
CA PHE A 94 1.95 11.75 -23.92
C PHE A 94 3.35 11.26 -24.26
N GLY A 95 3.90 10.29 -23.51
CA GLY A 95 5.28 9.84 -23.66
C GLY A 95 6.26 10.98 -23.41
N SER A 96 6.98 11.42 -24.45
CA SER A 96 7.94 12.53 -24.38
C SER A 96 7.36 13.89 -24.80
N GLU A 97 6.09 13.94 -25.23
CA GLU A 97 5.44 15.23 -25.58
C GLU A 97 5.12 16.04 -24.32
N ASN A 98 5.29 17.37 -24.40
CA ASN A 98 4.85 18.27 -23.30
C ASN A 98 3.32 18.27 -23.23
N PRO A 99 2.73 17.86 -22.07
CA PRO A 99 1.27 17.83 -21.91
C PRO A 99 0.62 19.20 -21.79
N VAL A 100 1.34 20.22 -21.30
CA VAL A 100 0.77 21.54 -20.99
C VAL A 100 0.26 22.21 -22.26
N GLY A 101 -1.00 22.66 -22.21
CA GLY A 101 -1.72 23.27 -23.34
C GLY A 101 -2.40 22.26 -24.26
N LYS A 102 -2.20 20.96 -24.07
CA LYS A 102 -2.92 19.91 -24.83
C LYS A 102 -4.32 19.71 -24.27
N THR A 103 -5.21 19.22 -25.11
CA THR A 103 -6.58 18.89 -24.72
C THR A 103 -6.72 17.39 -24.60
N ILE A 104 -7.24 16.93 -23.44
CA ILE A 104 -7.65 15.56 -23.21
C ILE A 104 -9.17 15.48 -23.09
N GLU A 105 -9.74 14.33 -23.36
CA GLU A 105 -11.15 14.04 -23.10
C GLU A 105 -11.28 13.28 -21.79
N VAL A 106 -12.10 13.82 -20.87
CA VAL A 106 -12.43 13.16 -19.61
C VAL A 106 -13.94 12.90 -19.63
N GLY A 107 -14.34 11.64 -19.71
CA GLY A 107 -15.75 11.27 -19.79
C GLY A 107 -16.49 11.92 -20.98
N SER A 108 -15.85 12.04 -22.13
CA SER A 108 -16.35 12.69 -23.35
C SER A 108 -16.40 14.23 -23.32
N GLU A 109 -15.82 14.86 -22.29
CA GLU A 109 -15.73 16.31 -22.19
C GLU A 109 -14.28 16.78 -22.35
N PRO A 110 -14.02 17.85 -23.15
CA PRO A 110 -12.67 18.32 -23.40
C PRO A 110 -12.14 19.13 -22.21
N TYR A 111 -10.93 18.80 -21.75
CA TYR A 111 -10.20 19.53 -20.71
C TYR A 111 -8.81 19.93 -21.21
N ILE A 112 -8.41 21.17 -20.96
CA ILE A 112 -7.09 21.67 -21.32
C ILE A 112 -6.13 21.41 -20.15
N ILE A 113 -5.01 20.75 -20.41
CA ILE A 113 -3.97 20.53 -19.39
C ILE A 113 -3.26 21.84 -19.13
N VAL A 114 -3.32 22.32 -17.87
CA VAL A 114 -2.69 23.56 -17.43
C VAL A 114 -1.40 23.34 -16.65
N GLY A 115 -1.16 22.13 -16.20
CA GLY A 115 0.08 21.81 -15.50
C GLY A 115 0.30 20.31 -15.32
N VAL A 116 1.55 19.99 -15.04
CA VAL A 116 2.03 18.67 -14.61
C VAL A 116 2.42 18.78 -13.15
N ILE A 117 1.99 17.82 -12.36
CA ILE A 117 2.27 17.76 -10.93
C ILE A 117 3.09 16.51 -10.59
N THR A 118 3.84 16.60 -9.52
CA THR A 118 4.58 15.46 -8.95
C THR A 118 4.39 15.45 -7.45
N GLN A 119 4.51 14.27 -6.85
CA GLN A 119 4.48 14.15 -5.41
C GLN A 119 5.81 14.63 -4.83
N SER A 120 5.79 15.36 -3.72
CA SER A 120 7.01 15.74 -3.01
C SER A 120 7.73 14.50 -2.50
N GLU A 121 9.08 14.50 -2.59
CA GLU A 121 9.92 13.40 -2.09
C GLU A 121 9.67 13.09 -0.60
N ASP A 122 9.37 14.12 0.20
CA ASP A 122 9.06 13.97 1.63
C ASP A 122 7.77 13.19 1.90
N ASN A 123 6.87 13.15 0.92
CA ASN A 123 5.58 12.45 1.00
C ASN A 123 5.57 11.13 0.22
N MET A 124 6.66 10.77 -0.44
CA MET A 124 6.78 9.46 -1.08
C MET A 124 7.05 8.38 -0.03
N PRO A 125 6.39 7.23 -0.12
CA PRO A 125 6.71 6.10 0.76
C PRO A 125 8.16 5.68 0.52
N LYS A 126 8.92 5.53 1.60
CA LYS A 126 10.27 4.97 1.52
C LYS A 126 10.16 3.49 1.23
N ILE A 127 10.42 3.12 -0.01
CA ILE A 127 10.39 1.74 -0.48
C ILE A 127 11.74 1.10 -0.14
N ASN A 128 11.75 0.15 0.78
CA ASN A 128 12.96 -0.53 1.22
C ASN A 128 13.02 -1.99 0.77
N THR A 129 11.91 -2.54 0.28
CA THR A 129 11.79 -3.94 -0.15
C THR A 129 11.22 -4.07 -1.56
N LEU A 130 11.54 -5.18 -2.23
CA LEU A 130 11.00 -5.48 -3.55
C LEU A 130 9.47 -5.64 -3.52
N SER A 131 8.92 -6.22 -2.46
CA SER A 131 7.48 -6.39 -2.28
C SER A 131 6.75 -5.04 -2.14
N GLU A 132 7.33 -4.09 -1.40
CA GLU A 132 6.82 -2.72 -1.30
C GLU A 132 6.88 -2.00 -2.66
N TYR A 133 7.94 -2.25 -3.45
CA TYR A 133 8.07 -1.71 -4.79
C TYR A 133 7.00 -2.28 -5.74
N GLU A 134 6.75 -3.57 -5.70
CA GLU A 134 5.73 -4.23 -6.52
C GLU A 134 4.32 -3.74 -6.16
N GLU A 135 4.00 -3.60 -4.88
CA GLU A 135 2.73 -3.05 -4.42
C GLU A 135 2.58 -1.58 -4.82
N TYR A 136 3.63 -0.78 -4.64
CA TYR A 136 3.66 0.61 -5.05
C TYR A 136 3.58 0.77 -6.57
N SER A 137 4.30 -0.05 -7.34
CA SER A 137 4.31 0.01 -8.81
C SER A 137 2.96 -0.33 -9.44
N GLN A 138 2.17 -1.20 -8.83
CA GLN A 138 0.78 -1.46 -9.26
C GLN A 138 -0.14 -0.24 -9.04
N THR A 139 0.21 0.63 -8.11
CA THR A 139 -0.55 1.86 -7.81
C THR A 139 -0.18 3.02 -8.75
N ILE A 140 0.93 2.93 -9.51
CA ILE A 140 1.49 4.02 -10.33
C ILE A 140 0.92 3.99 -11.77
N MET A 141 -0.38 3.87 -11.91
CA MET A 141 -1.01 4.09 -13.22
C MET A 141 -1.09 5.57 -13.60
N GLY A 142 -0.96 6.45 -12.61
CA GLY A 142 -1.06 7.90 -12.76
C GLY A 142 -2.47 8.44 -12.52
N SER A 143 -2.56 9.77 -12.43
CA SER A 143 -3.78 10.46 -12.07
C SER A 143 -4.02 11.69 -12.95
N VAL A 144 -5.29 11.93 -13.25
CA VAL A 144 -5.77 13.15 -13.87
C VAL A 144 -6.63 13.90 -12.87
N MET A 145 -6.40 15.18 -12.69
CA MET A 145 -7.15 16.01 -11.75
C MET A 145 -7.91 17.08 -12.49
N ILE A 146 -9.16 17.30 -12.11
CA ILE A 146 -10.03 18.39 -12.61
C ILE A 146 -10.55 19.18 -11.39
N PRO A 147 -10.96 20.44 -11.54
CA PRO A 147 -11.61 21.16 -10.46
C PRO A 147 -12.89 20.44 -10.00
N ASP A 148 -13.11 20.33 -8.69
CA ASP A 148 -14.32 19.73 -8.13
C ASP A 148 -15.59 20.43 -8.61
N ALA A 149 -15.53 21.73 -8.88
CA ALA A 149 -16.63 22.51 -9.48
C ALA A 149 -17.08 21.94 -10.84
N THR A 150 -16.16 21.33 -11.62
CA THR A 150 -16.49 20.73 -12.92
C THR A 150 -16.81 19.25 -12.84
N TRP A 151 -16.70 18.63 -11.67
CA TRP A 151 -16.98 17.21 -11.47
C TRP A 151 -18.39 16.79 -11.94
N PRO A 152 -19.47 17.52 -11.61
CA PRO A 152 -20.82 17.16 -12.03
C PRO A 152 -21.06 17.22 -13.55
N ILE A 153 -20.16 17.85 -14.32
CA ILE A 153 -20.25 17.89 -15.78
C ILE A 153 -19.93 16.53 -16.39
N VAL A 154 -19.01 15.80 -15.76
CA VAL A 154 -18.49 14.52 -16.27
C VAL A 154 -19.07 13.32 -15.52
N PHE A 155 -19.27 13.48 -14.21
CA PHE A 155 -19.67 12.42 -13.32
C PHE A 155 -21.02 12.67 -12.67
N LYS A 156 -21.48 11.73 -11.84
CA LYS A 156 -22.74 11.87 -11.12
C LYS A 156 -22.68 13.02 -10.12
N PHE A 157 -23.73 13.81 -10.10
CA PHE A 157 -23.88 14.94 -9.19
C PHE A 157 -23.91 14.54 -7.71
N ASP A 158 -24.46 13.38 -7.40
CA ASP A 158 -24.72 12.86 -6.06
C ASP A 158 -23.62 11.91 -5.54
N GLN A 159 -22.41 12.05 -6.04
CA GLN A 159 -21.31 11.22 -5.59
C GLN A 159 -20.77 11.70 -4.23
N PRO A 160 -20.50 10.78 -3.27
CA PRO A 160 -19.92 11.18 -1.99
C PRO A 160 -18.52 11.74 -2.16
N GLN A 161 -18.18 12.78 -1.40
CA GLN A 161 -16.82 13.30 -1.33
C GLN A 161 -15.96 12.46 -0.40
N ASN A 162 -14.70 12.30 -0.76
CA ASN A 162 -13.65 11.84 0.14
C ASN A 162 -13.08 13.04 0.90
N VAL A 163 -12.60 12.79 2.10
CA VAL A 163 -11.97 13.81 2.94
C VAL A 163 -10.60 13.32 3.36
N THR A 164 -9.59 14.15 3.17
CA THR A 164 -8.26 13.91 3.72
C THR A 164 -7.90 15.04 4.66
N VAL A 165 -7.49 14.66 5.87
CA VAL A 165 -7.05 15.60 6.91
C VAL A 165 -5.60 15.32 7.22
N ARG A 166 -4.77 16.36 7.19
CA ARG A 166 -3.36 16.29 7.53
C ARG A 166 -3.16 16.71 8.98
N ALA A 167 -2.69 15.80 9.81
CA ALA A 167 -2.33 16.07 11.19
C ALA A 167 -0.93 16.69 11.30
N ASP A 168 -0.66 17.39 12.40
CA ASP A 168 0.63 18.00 12.72
C ASP A 168 1.71 16.96 13.08
N SER A 169 1.30 15.80 13.56
CA SER A 169 2.19 14.71 13.92
C SER A 169 1.54 13.34 13.69
N THR A 170 2.37 12.33 13.57
CA THR A 170 1.92 10.94 13.41
C THR A 170 1.12 10.45 14.61
N ASP A 171 1.45 10.92 15.82
CA ASP A 171 0.77 10.50 17.05
C ASP A 171 -0.67 11.03 17.12
N ASN A 172 -0.96 12.15 16.46
CA ASN A 172 -2.27 12.79 16.43
C ASN A 172 -3.16 12.32 15.28
N MET A 173 -2.63 11.49 14.31
CA MET A 173 -3.39 11.07 13.13
C MET A 173 -4.69 10.36 13.50
N SER A 174 -4.63 9.40 14.41
CA SER A 174 -5.82 8.63 14.81
C SER A 174 -6.87 9.49 15.53
N SER A 175 -6.46 10.41 16.40
CA SER A 175 -7.37 11.30 17.12
C SER A 175 -8.02 12.32 16.20
N VAL A 176 -7.24 12.91 15.27
CA VAL A 176 -7.73 13.84 14.26
C VAL A 176 -8.69 13.15 13.29
N GLY A 177 -8.34 11.94 12.82
CA GLY A 177 -9.20 11.15 11.95
C GLY A 177 -10.56 10.86 12.58
N LYS A 178 -10.56 10.47 13.86
CA LYS A 178 -11.80 10.19 14.60
C LYS A 178 -12.62 11.43 14.86
N ALA A 179 -11.98 12.55 15.21
CA ALA A 179 -12.67 13.82 15.39
C ALA A 179 -13.32 14.31 14.07
N ALA A 180 -12.64 14.17 12.94
CA ALA A 180 -13.20 14.48 11.63
C ALA A 180 -14.36 13.54 11.25
N GLU A 181 -14.26 12.25 11.55
CA GLU A 181 -15.35 11.27 11.39
C GLU A 181 -16.59 11.71 12.20
N ASP A 182 -16.41 12.10 13.45
CA ASP A 182 -17.52 12.52 14.32
C ASP A 182 -18.19 13.78 13.79
N VAL A 183 -17.44 14.78 13.32
CA VAL A 183 -17.99 16.00 12.70
C VAL A 183 -18.83 15.66 11.46
N LEU A 184 -18.30 14.80 10.57
CA LEU A 184 -19.01 14.41 9.36
C LEU A 184 -20.28 13.63 9.64
N ASN A 185 -20.23 12.70 10.59
CA ASN A 185 -21.38 11.85 10.91
C ASN A 185 -22.45 12.56 11.75
N THR A 186 -22.12 13.61 12.49
CA THR A 186 -23.10 14.39 13.26
C THR A 186 -24.14 15.05 12.34
N GLY A 187 -23.72 15.53 11.16
CA GLY A 187 -24.64 16.09 10.16
C GLY A 187 -25.61 15.04 9.59
N ILE A 188 -25.13 13.81 9.40
CA ILE A 188 -25.93 12.72 8.82
C ILE A 188 -27.02 12.24 9.76
N GLN A 189 -26.78 12.23 11.06
CA GLN A 189 -27.77 11.78 12.06
C GLN A 189 -28.96 12.71 12.21
N ASN A 190 -28.79 13.98 11.84
CA ASN A 190 -29.86 14.99 11.94
C ASN A 190 -30.82 15.01 10.73
N GLU A 191 -30.42 14.45 9.61
CA GLU A 191 -31.32 14.29 8.48
C GLU A 191 -32.13 12.99 8.64
N LYS A 192 -33.45 13.10 8.68
CA LYS A 192 -34.41 11.98 8.74
C LYS A 192 -34.38 11.05 7.50
N SER A 193 -33.29 11.08 6.76
CA SER A 193 -33.05 10.21 5.62
C SER A 193 -32.48 8.88 6.13
N ASN A 194 -33.11 7.78 5.80
CA ASN A 194 -32.63 6.40 6.00
C ASN A 194 -31.34 6.11 5.19
N SER A 195 -30.36 7.00 5.23
CA SER A 195 -29.11 6.79 4.53
C SER A 195 -28.20 5.90 5.39
N ASN A 196 -27.92 4.71 4.91
CA ASN A 196 -26.90 3.82 5.47
C ASN A 196 -25.46 4.33 5.23
N PHE A 197 -25.32 5.61 4.86
CA PHE A 197 -24.02 6.23 4.66
C PHE A 197 -23.42 6.64 6.00
N LYS A 198 -22.16 6.26 6.20
CA LYS A 198 -21.35 6.66 7.33
C LYS A 198 -19.93 6.92 6.86
N TYR A 199 -19.40 8.07 7.22
CA TYR A 199 -17.97 8.31 7.09
C TYR A 199 -17.22 7.46 8.12
N LYS A 200 -16.09 6.91 7.71
CA LYS A 200 -15.18 6.16 8.58
C LYS A 200 -13.78 6.69 8.38
N ALA A 201 -13.13 7.04 9.47
CA ALA A 201 -11.72 7.40 9.43
C ALA A 201 -10.88 6.17 9.12
N GLU A 202 -9.96 6.32 8.20
CA GLU A 202 -8.96 5.31 7.84
C GLU A 202 -7.58 5.89 8.13
N ASP A 203 -6.93 5.36 9.16
CA ASP A 203 -5.60 5.76 9.55
C ASP A 203 -4.57 4.89 8.82
N ILE A 204 -3.71 5.53 8.01
CA ILE A 204 -2.64 4.84 7.29
C ILE A 204 -1.71 4.13 8.27
N MET A 205 -1.46 4.72 9.45
CA MET A 205 -0.61 4.11 10.49
C MET A 205 -1.23 2.85 11.08
N GLU A 206 -2.56 2.81 11.24
CA GLU A 206 -3.26 1.60 11.67
C GLU A 206 -3.15 0.50 10.62
N LYS A 207 -3.25 0.83 9.33
CA LYS A 207 -3.00 -0.13 8.25
C LYS A 207 -1.59 -0.70 8.29
N VAL A 208 -0.57 0.16 8.42
CA VAL A 208 0.83 -0.25 8.54
C VAL A 208 1.04 -1.16 9.75
N LYS A 209 0.50 -0.81 10.92
CA LYS A 209 0.55 -1.65 12.12
C LYS A 209 -0.13 -3.01 11.94
N ASN A 210 -1.26 -3.03 11.24
CA ASN A 210 -1.97 -4.29 10.95
C ASN A 210 -1.18 -5.17 9.98
N LEU A 211 -0.55 -4.60 8.95
CA LEU A 211 0.33 -5.33 8.04
C LEU A 211 1.57 -5.87 8.78
N GLN A 212 2.19 -5.08 9.66
CA GLN A 212 3.29 -5.51 10.50
C GLN A 212 2.89 -6.69 11.40
N LYS A 213 1.72 -6.62 12.07
CA LYS A 213 1.20 -7.73 12.88
C LYS A 213 0.93 -8.99 12.06
N LEU A 214 0.43 -8.84 10.83
CA LEU A 214 0.28 -9.99 9.92
C LEU A 214 1.63 -10.60 9.57
N SER A 215 2.63 -9.79 9.26
CA SER A 215 3.99 -10.23 8.97
C SER A 215 4.63 -10.94 10.16
N GLU A 216 4.50 -10.37 11.37
CA GLU A 216 4.96 -11.00 12.61
C GLU A 216 4.27 -12.36 12.86
N SER A 217 2.95 -12.41 12.67
CA SER A 217 2.18 -13.67 12.80
C SER A 217 2.64 -14.72 11.81
N THR A 218 2.89 -14.33 10.56
CA THR A 218 3.39 -15.24 9.51
C THR A 218 4.79 -15.73 9.85
N ASN A 219 5.69 -14.84 10.28
CA ASN A 219 7.03 -15.22 10.73
C ASN A 219 6.99 -16.20 11.90
N GLN A 220 6.10 -15.98 12.87
CA GLN A 220 5.91 -16.89 13.99
C GLN A 220 5.46 -18.29 13.53
N GLN A 221 4.53 -18.37 12.58
CA GLN A 221 4.09 -19.63 11.99
C GLN A 221 5.23 -20.35 11.26
N LEU A 222 6.04 -19.61 10.49
CA LEU A 222 7.20 -20.17 9.79
C LEU A 222 8.24 -20.72 10.78
N ILE A 223 8.49 -20.03 11.90
CA ILE A 223 9.39 -20.49 12.97
C ILE A 223 8.88 -21.82 13.57
N TRP A 224 7.57 -21.93 13.83
CA TRP A 224 6.97 -23.17 14.35
C TRP A 224 7.12 -24.34 13.36
N ILE A 225 6.83 -24.11 12.07
CA ILE A 225 6.97 -25.11 11.01
C ILE A 225 8.44 -25.55 10.87
N ALA A 226 9.36 -24.59 10.85
CA ALA A 226 10.78 -24.86 10.78
C ALA A 226 11.27 -25.67 12.01
N SER A 227 10.81 -25.31 13.22
CA SER A 227 11.16 -26.00 14.46
C SER A 227 10.68 -27.45 14.46
N ILE A 228 9.44 -27.70 14.04
CA ILE A 228 8.88 -29.06 13.93
C ILE A 228 9.66 -29.86 12.89
N SER A 229 9.96 -29.26 11.73
CA SER A 229 10.73 -29.90 10.66
C SER A 229 12.15 -30.29 11.14
N LEU A 230 12.79 -29.40 11.91
CA LEU A 230 14.10 -29.66 12.49
C LEU A 230 14.07 -30.80 13.49
N LEU A 231 13.04 -30.88 14.36
CA LEU A 231 12.84 -31.99 15.29
C LEU A 231 12.66 -33.32 14.57
N VAL A 232 11.81 -33.36 13.54
CA VAL A 232 11.58 -34.56 12.74
C VAL A 232 12.85 -34.98 12.01
N GLY A 233 13.58 -34.05 11.42
CA GLY A 233 14.89 -34.28 10.79
C GLY A 233 15.93 -34.80 11.79
N GLY A 234 15.97 -34.24 12.99
CA GLY A 234 16.84 -34.70 14.07
C GLY A 234 16.56 -36.14 14.53
N ILE A 235 15.28 -36.50 14.65
CA ILE A 235 14.87 -37.91 14.96
C ILE A 235 15.29 -38.83 13.82
N GLY A 236 15.16 -38.42 12.56
CA GLY A 236 15.62 -39.17 11.40
C GLY A 236 17.12 -39.48 11.45
N VAL A 237 17.94 -38.43 11.72
CA VAL A 237 19.40 -38.59 11.88
C VAL A 237 19.73 -39.51 13.07
N MET A 238 19.05 -39.35 14.18
CA MET A 238 19.23 -40.22 15.36
C MET A 238 18.97 -41.69 15.01
N ASN A 239 17.90 -42.00 14.29
CA ASN A 239 17.58 -43.37 13.88
C ASN A 239 18.65 -43.97 12.96
N ILE A 240 19.13 -43.20 11.97
CA ILE A 240 20.22 -43.62 11.07
C ILE A 240 21.50 -43.91 11.86
N MET A 241 21.83 -43.03 12.79
CA MET A 241 23.04 -43.20 13.61
C MET A 241 22.93 -44.39 14.57
N LEU A 242 21.76 -44.65 15.14
CA LEU A 242 21.53 -45.86 15.96
C LEU A 242 21.75 -47.14 15.15
N VAL A 243 21.21 -47.20 13.93
CA VAL A 243 21.42 -48.37 13.05
C VAL A 243 22.89 -48.48 12.68
N SER A 244 23.58 -47.42 12.30
CA SER A 244 25.01 -47.43 11.98
C SER A 244 25.88 -47.89 13.16
N VAL A 245 25.58 -47.47 14.38
CA VAL A 245 26.28 -47.94 15.59
C VAL A 245 26.04 -49.42 15.84
N THR A 246 24.81 -49.94 15.68
CA THR A 246 24.49 -51.35 15.87
C THR A 246 25.18 -52.25 14.83
N GLU A 247 25.22 -51.83 13.57
CA GLU A 247 25.91 -52.57 12.50
C GLU A 247 27.42 -52.64 12.73
N ARG A 248 28.03 -51.58 13.28
CA ARG A 248 29.49 -51.50 13.57
C ARG A 248 29.86 -51.94 14.99
N THR A 249 29.01 -52.63 15.68
CA THR A 249 29.23 -53.06 17.09
C THR A 249 30.51 -53.89 17.25
N SER A 250 30.85 -54.77 16.28
CA SER A 250 32.08 -55.59 16.34
C SER A 250 33.35 -54.75 16.18
N GLU A 251 33.35 -53.73 15.31
CA GLU A 251 34.48 -52.80 15.14
C GLU A 251 34.70 -51.97 16.41
N ILE A 252 33.58 -51.52 17.02
CA ILE A 252 33.61 -50.76 18.27
C ILE A 252 34.17 -51.63 19.39
N GLY A 253 33.75 -52.90 19.44
CA GLY A 253 34.26 -53.90 20.38
C GLY A 253 35.78 -54.10 20.23
N LEU A 254 36.24 -54.25 18.99
CA LEU A 254 37.66 -54.42 18.69
C LEU A 254 38.48 -53.20 19.11
N LYS A 255 38.04 -51.99 18.74
CA LYS A 255 38.69 -50.74 19.16
C LYS A 255 38.77 -50.59 20.68
N LYS A 256 37.74 -51.02 21.39
CA LYS A 256 37.69 -51.00 22.84
C LYS A 256 38.61 -52.03 23.46
N ALA A 257 38.74 -53.22 22.82
CA ALA A 257 39.65 -54.30 23.30
C ALA A 257 41.13 -53.89 23.18
N ILE A 258 41.52 -53.10 22.18
CA ILE A 258 42.90 -52.58 22.01
C ILE A 258 43.13 -51.26 22.79
N GLY A 259 42.20 -50.86 23.69
CA GLY A 259 42.38 -49.77 24.66
C GLY A 259 41.90 -48.40 24.21
N ALA A 260 41.08 -48.31 23.18
CA ALA A 260 40.51 -47.00 22.76
C ALA A 260 39.59 -46.40 23.85
N ARG A 261 39.81 -45.10 24.16
CA ARG A 261 38.98 -44.40 25.16
C ARG A 261 37.57 -44.17 24.62
N LYS A 262 36.55 -44.36 25.46
CA LYS A 262 35.12 -44.16 25.11
C LYS A 262 34.86 -42.81 24.46
N LYS A 263 35.53 -41.72 24.92
CA LYS A 263 35.42 -40.36 24.36
C LYS A 263 35.89 -40.29 22.91
N VAL A 264 36.90 -41.04 22.51
CA VAL A 264 37.44 -41.03 21.13
C VAL A 264 36.42 -41.73 20.19
N ILE A 265 35.85 -42.84 20.59
CA ILE A 265 34.85 -43.54 19.81
C ILE A 265 33.58 -42.70 19.66
N LEU A 266 33.12 -42.07 20.75
CA LEU A 266 31.97 -41.15 20.71
C LEU A 266 32.23 -39.96 19.82
N GLY A 267 33.44 -39.34 19.89
CA GLY A 267 33.83 -38.22 19.04
C GLY A 267 33.82 -38.58 17.57
N GLN A 268 34.22 -39.79 17.20
CA GLN A 268 34.21 -40.26 15.80
C GLN A 268 32.77 -40.27 15.24
N PHE A 269 31.81 -40.82 15.97
CA PHE A 269 30.40 -40.85 15.53
C PHE A 269 29.74 -39.47 15.52
N LEU A 270 30.10 -38.61 16.48
CA LEU A 270 29.62 -37.22 16.50
C LEU A 270 30.13 -36.43 15.31
N THR A 271 31.41 -36.56 14.93
CA THR A 271 31.96 -35.89 13.75
C THR A 271 31.33 -36.38 12.45
N GLU A 272 31.12 -37.71 12.32
CA GLU A 272 30.44 -38.32 11.18
C GLU A 272 29.02 -37.75 11.02
N ALA A 273 28.23 -37.71 12.10
CA ALA A 273 26.90 -37.15 12.12
C ALA A 273 26.91 -35.64 11.78
N SER A 274 27.87 -34.89 12.34
CA SER A 274 27.97 -33.44 12.10
C SER A 274 28.32 -33.11 10.64
N VAL A 275 29.21 -33.88 10.02
CA VAL A 275 29.54 -33.70 8.60
C VAL A 275 28.33 -33.98 7.71
N LEU A 276 27.60 -35.08 7.99
CA LEU A 276 26.45 -35.50 7.21
C LEU A 276 25.32 -34.46 7.30
N THR A 277 25.03 -33.97 8.51
CA THR A 277 24.00 -32.96 8.74
C THR A 277 24.40 -31.58 8.16
N SER A 278 25.67 -31.20 8.19
CA SER A 278 26.17 -29.95 7.60
C SER A 278 26.01 -29.97 6.08
N ILE A 279 26.38 -31.09 5.42
CA ILE A 279 26.19 -31.21 3.97
C ILE A 279 24.71 -31.16 3.61
N GLY A 280 23.86 -31.88 4.32
CA GLY A 280 22.40 -31.83 4.14
C GLY A 280 21.83 -30.43 4.34
N GLY A 281 22.31 -29.71 5.36
CA GLY A 281 21.91 -28.33 5.64
C GLY A 281 22.29 -27.36 4.51
N ILE A 282 23.52 -27.45 3.98
CA ILE A 282 23.97 -26.62 2.86
C ILE A 282 23.11 -26.87 1.61
N ILE A 283 22.86 -28.15 1.28
CA ILE A 283 22.01 -28.54 0.15
C ILE A 283 20.60 -27.98 0.35
N GLY A 284 20.05 -28.09 1.56
CA GLY A 284 18.72 -27.57 1.87
C GLY A 284 18.62 -26.05 1.70
N VAL A 285 19.62 -25.29 2.16
CA VAL A 285 19.67 -23.83 1.99
C VAL A 285 19.77 -23.45 0.52
N VAL A 286 20.62 -24.10 -0.25
CA VAL A 286 20.78 -23.83 -1.70
C VAL A 286 19.46 -24.11 -2.42
N PHE A 287 18.82 -25.24 -2.12
CA PHE A 287 17.54 -25.58 -2.72
C PHE A 287 16.43 -24.59 -2.32
N GLY A 288 16.40 -24.17 -1.06
CA GLY A 288 15.47 -23.15 -0.56
C GLY A 288 15.60 -21.81 -1.27
N ILE A 289 16.85 -21.36 -1.53
CA ILE A 289 17.11 -20.11 -2.26
C ILE A 289 16.64 -20.23 -3.72
N ILE A 290 16.86 -21.37 -4.37
CA ILE A 290 16.43 -21.59 -5.75
C ILE A 290 14.91 -21.56 -5.84
N MET A 291 14.21 -22.27 -4.93
CA MET A 291 12.75 -22.30 -4.90
C MET A 291 12.12 -20.94 -4.54
N SER A 292 12.81 -20.12 -3.79
CA SER A 292 12.34 -18.76 -3.44
C SER A 292 12.39 -17.77 -4.58
N LYS A 293 13.13 -18.08 -5.69
CA LYS A 293 13.25 -17.20 -6.86
C LYS A 293 12.36 -17.63 -8.05
N VAL A 294 11.69 -18.76 -7.95
CA VAL A 294 10.71 -19.25 -8.92
C VAL A 294 9.31 -18.87 -8.48
#